data_6e28dddc9fda89c7f9239c21c1b06626
#
_entry.id   6e28dddc9fda89c7f9239c21c1b06626
#
_cell.length_a   1.000
_cell.length_b   1.000
_cell.length_c   1.000
_cell.angle_alpha   90.00
_cell.angle_beta   90.00
_cell.angle_gamma   90.00
#
_symmetry.space_group_name_H-M   'P 1'
#
loop_
_entity.id
_entity.type
_entity.pdbx_description
1 polymer ?
#
loop_
_entity_poly.entity_id
_entity_poly.type
_entity_poly.pdbx_seq_one_letter_code
_entity_poly.pdbx_strand_id
1 'polypeptide(L)'
;MIAEQSACFVRKSLDSVRADAASTGLRRTLGPIQLVLIGIGCIIGAGVYVMTGTAAANYAGPAVVLSFAIAGMACALTGLCYAELSSVLPVSGASYTYAYTALGEVFAWALGWMLMLEFGLAGSALAVGFSGYLQSLLGDFGIHLPAAVATPLIRGTVTPEGMHFTFGASLNLIALGSLAVVCLILIRGVAHSAAVNTLLVVIKLTVLIGFVAVGFGHVDTHNWTPFIPANEGGFRYGMPGVIRAASILFFAYLGFESVATAASEARTPQRDIPIGILGALIVSTLIYAAVALVMTGLIPFRELNVPDPIAVAVSAIGIPVVALIIKIGALTGLG
;
A
#
# COMPACT_ATOMS: atom_id res chain seq x y z
N MET A 1 0.80 -49.61 12.18
CA MET A 1 -0.25 -48.79 12.81
C MET A 1 0.07 -47.33 12.43
N ILE A 2 -0.35 -46.92 11.22
CA ILE A 2 -0.19 -45.57 10.72
C ILE A 2 -1.29 -44.77 11.44
N ALA A 3 -0.87 -43.83 12.33
CA ALA A 3 -1.80 -42.92 12.97
C ALA A 3 -2.55 -42.20 11.85
N GLU A 4 -3.89 -42.34 11.79
CA GLU A 4 -4.78 -41.42 11.06
C GLU A 4 -4.48 -40.01 11.58
N GLN A 5 -3.61 -39.30 10.87
CA GLN A 5 -3.55 -37.87 11.05
C GLN A 5 -4.95 -37.39 10.73
N SER A 6 -5.61 -36.79 11.71
CA SER A 6 -6.93 -36.15 11.51
C SER A 6 -6.86 -35.33 10.22
N ALA A 7 -7.81 -35.52 9.31
CA ALA A 7 -7.79 -34.94 7.96
C ALA A 7 -7.51 -33.42 7.93
N CYS A 8 -7.76 -32.73 9.05
CA CYS A 8 -7.57 -31.30 9.22
C CYS A 8 -6.10 -30.83 9.31
N PHE A 9 -5.13 -31.71 9.59
CA PHE A 9 -3.72 -31.35 9.80
C PHE A 9 -2.78 -32.00 8.78
N VAL A 10 -3.31 -32.37 7.61
CA VAL A 10 -2.50 -32.91 6.53
C VAL A 10 -1.55 -31.80 6.03
N ARG A 11 -0.24 -32.10 6.03
CA ARG A 11 0.79 -31.22 5.51
C ARG A 11 1.16 -31.63 4.10
N LYS A 12 1.36 -30.65 3.23
CA LYS A 12 1.88 -30.91 1.90
C LYS A 12 3.38 -31.19 1.98
N SER A 13 3.84 -32.30 1.39
CA SER A 13 5.26 -32.62 1.42
C SER A 13 6.09 -31.66 0.59
N LEU A 14 7.32 -31.38 1.03
CA LEU A 14 8.24 -30.47 0.31
C LEU A 14 8.52 -30.98 -1.12
N ASP A 15 8.60 -32.28 -1.30
CA ASP A 15 8.85 -32.86 -2.61
C ASP A 15 7.67 -32.66 -3.57
N SER A 16 6.42 -32.80 -3.08
CA SER A 16 5.24 -32.51 -3.90
C SER A 16 5.15 -31.04 -4.29
N VAL A 17 5.47 -30.13 -3.36
CA VAL A 17 5.47 -28.69 -3.64
C VAL A 17 6.55 -28.32 -4.66
N ARG A 18 7.74 -28.90 -4.56
CA ARG A 18 8.82 -28.70 -5.54
C ARG A 18 8.48 -29.28 -6.91
N ALA A 19 7.83 -30.44 -6.94
CA ALA A 19 7.36 -31.05 -8.19
C ALA A 19 6.30 -30.18 -8.86
N ASP A 20 5.34 -29.64 -8.10
CA ASP A 20 4.33 -28.72 -8.61
C ASP A 20 4.97 -27.44 -9.17
N ALA A 21 5.93 -26.86 -8.44
CA ALA A 21 6.67 -25.67 -8.89
C ALA A 21 7.46 -25.95 -10.18
N ALA A 22 8.04 -27.12 -10.34
CA ALA A 22 8.75 -27.53 -11.56
C ALA A 22 7.79 -27.71 -12.75
N SER A 23 6.54 -28.13 -12.50
CA SER A 23 5.53 -28.36 -13.53
C SER A 23 4.90 -27.09 -14.10
N THR A 24 5.03 -25.95 -13.41
CA THR A 24 4.40 -24.67 -13.84
C THR A 24 5.01 -24.07 -15.10
N GLY A 25 6.18 -24.52 -15.54
CA GLY A 25 6.83 -24.10 -16.78
C GLY A 25 7.26 -22.62 -16.80
N LEU A 26 7.25 -21.93 -15.63
CA LEU A 26 7.65 -20.54 -15.52
C LEU A 26 9.15 -20.38 -15.81
N ARG A 27 9.49 -19.36 -16.62
CA ARG A 27 10.88 -19.09 -16.99
C ARG A 27 11.54 -18.20 -15.94
N ARG A 28 12.73 -18.58 -15.49
CA ARG A 28 13.54 -17.79 -14.55
C ARG A 28 14.22 -16.62 -15.26
N THR A 29 13.52 -15.51 -15.37
CA THR A 29 13.99 -14.31 -16.10
C THR A 29 14.23 -13.11 -15.21
N LEU A 30 13.62 -13.06 -14.01
CA LEU A 30 13.65 -11.91 -13.13
C LEU A 30 14.96 -11.82 -12.36
N GLY A 31 15.63 -10.68 -12.49
CA GLY A 31 16.81 -10.31 -11.69
C GLY A 31 16.42 -9.47 -10.45
N PRO A 32 17.39 -9.17 -9.57
CA PRO A 32 17.11 -8.49 -8.30
C PRO A 32 16.49 -7.10 -8.49
N ILE A 33 16.92 -6.32 -9.47
CA ILE A 33 16.37 -4.98 -9.74
C ILE A 33 14.90 -5.08 -10.19
N GLN A 34 14.57 -6.05 -11.02
CA GLN A 34 13.18 -6.26 -11.47
C GLN A 34 12.29 -6.67 -10.30
N LEU A 35 12.78 -7.49 -9.39
CA LEU A 35 12.08 -7.87 -8.16
C LEU A 35 11.87 -6.69 -7.23
N VAL A 36 12.87 -5.81 -7.06
CA VAL A 36 12.71 -4.55 -6.33
C VAL A 36 11.62 -3.68 -6.96
N LEU A 37 11.62 -3.53 -8.29
CA LEU A 37 10.60 -2.74 -8.98
C LEU A 37 9.20 -3.34 -8.87
N ILE A 38 9.08 -4.67 -8.92
CA ILE A 38 7.80 -5.36 -8.67
C ILE A 38 7.32 -5.04 -7.25
N GLY A 39 8.19 -5.20 -6.25
CA GLY A 39 7.86 -4.88 -4.87
C GLY A 39 7.44 -3.42 -4.67
N ILE A 40 8.18 -2.46 -5.22
CA ILE A 40 7.83 -1.04 -5.17
C ILE A 40 6.47 -0.80 -5.84
N GLY A 41 6.21 -1.43 -6.99
CA GLY A 41 4.94 -1.30 -7.72
C GLY A 41 3.73 -1.77 -6.90
N CYS A 42 3.91 -2.86 -6.14
CA CYS A 42 2.88 -3.41 -5.26
C CYS A 42 2.71 -2.59 -3.96
N ILE A 43 3.81 -2.10 -3.37
CA ILE A 43 3.79 -1.33 -2.12
C ILE A 43 3.23 0.08 -2.34
N ILE A 44 3.68 0.79 -3.40
CA ILE A 44 3.26 2.18 -3.64
C ILE A 44 1.85 2.23 -4.21
N GLY A 45 0.89 2.53 -3.34
CA GLY A 45 -0.53 2.62 -3.62
C GLY A 45 -1.25 3.52 -2.62
N ALA A 46 -2.42 3.10 -2.14
CA ALA A 46 -3.24 3.86 -1.18
C ALA A 46 -2.49 4.29 0.09
N GLY A 47 -1.44 3.56 0.47
CA GLY A 47 -0.61 3.87 1.63
C GLY A 47 -0.07 5.30 1.60
N VAL A 48 0.66 5.66 0.56
CA VAL A 48 1.24 7.00 0.44
C VAL A 48 0.23 8.04 -0.03
N TYR A 49 -0.66 7.67 -0.97
CA TYR A 49 -1.57 8.62 -1.59
C TYR A 49 -2.76 9.01 -0.70
N VAL A 50 -3.19 8.15 0.23
CA VAL A 50 -4.41 8.33 1.04
C VAL A 50 -4.10 8.25 2.54
N MET A 51 -3.49 7.13 2.99
CA MET A 51 -3.38 6.85 4.42
C MET A 51 -2.41 7.76 5.16
N THR A 52 -1.40 8.31 4.46
CA THR A 52 -0.45 9.28 5.04
C THR A 52 -1.16 10.48 5.63
N GLY A 53 -2.11 11.06 4.88
CA GLY A 53 -2.88 12.21 5.35
C GLY A 53 -3.76 11.89 6.56
N THR A 54 -4.50 10.78 6.48
CA THR A 54 -5.34 10.31 7.58
C THR A 54 -4.53 10.01 8.84
N ALA A 55 -3.37 9.35 8.70
CA ALA A 55 -2.49 9.03 9.81
C ALA A 55 -1.87 10.28 10.47
N ALA A 56 -1.48 11.28 9.66
CA ALA A 56 -0.99 12.56 10.14
C ALA A 56 -2.10 13.33 10.87
N ALA A 57 -3.26 13.48 10.24
CA ALA A 57 -4.34 14.31 10.77
C ALA A 57 -4.97 13.77 12.06
N ASN A 58 -5.14 12.45 12.17
CA ASN A 58 -5.91 11.85 13.26
C ASN A 58 -5.02 11.31 14.40
N TYR A 59 -3.73 11.02 14.14
CA TYR A 59 -2.93 10.27 15.11
C TYR A 59 -1.55 10.87 15.39
N ALA A 60 -0.71 11.12 14.37
CA ALA A 60 0.71 11.38 14.60
C ALA A 60 1.12 12.85 14.42
N GLY A 61 0.32 13.65 13.72
CA GLY A 61 0.76 14.97 13.29
C GLY A 61 1.97 14.90 12.34
N PRO A 62 2.88 15.87 12.39
CA PRO A 62 4.11 15.86 11.60
C PRO A 62 5.01 14.65 11.89
N ALA A 63 4.91 14.07 13.10
CA ALA A 63 5.66 12.88 13.51
C ALA A 63 5.22 11.59 12.79
N VAL A 64 4.28 11.65 11.85
CA VAL A 64 3.90 10.52 10.97
C VAL A 64 5.10 9.93 10.21
N VAL A 65 6.14 10.72 10.00
CA VAL A 65 7.44 10.25 9.46
C VAL A 65 8.05 9.16 10.34
N LEU A 66 8.01 9.34 11.67
CA LEU A 66 8.48 8.32 12.63
C LEU A 66 7.61 7.07 12.56
N SER A 67 6.31 7.26 12.36
CA SER A 67 5.37 6.14 12.21
C SER A 67 5.68 5.29 10.98
N PHE A 68 6.08 5.90 9.85
CA PHE A 68 6.57 5.17 8.67
C PHE A 68 7.88 4.43 8.96
N ALA A 69 8.82 5.04 9.69
CA ALA A 69 10.07 4.36 10.05
C ALA A 69 9.80 3.12 10.94
N ILE A 70 8.91 3.24 11.93
CA ILE A 70 8.53 2.13 12.82
C ILE A 70 7.82 1.03 12.02
N ALA A 71 6.84 1.39 11.19
CA ALA A 71 6.12 0.45 10.35
C ALA A 71 7.04 -0.24 9.34
N GLY A 72 7.91 0.52 8.67
CA GLY A 72 8.91 -0.01 7.75
C GLY A 72 9.89 -0.99 8.39
N MET A 73 10.33 -0.71 9.64
CA MET A 73 11.16 -1.63 10.41
C MET A 73 10.42 -2.93 10.72
N ALA A 74 9.16 -2.85 11.16
CA ALA A 74 8.33 -4.03 11.43
C ALA A 74 8.13 -4.86 10.15
N CYS A 75 7.85 -4.20 9.01
CA CYS A 75 7.74 -4.86 7.73
C CYS A 75 9.07 -5.48 7.27
N ALA A 76 10.21 -4.84 7.55
CA ALA A 76 11.52 -5.38 7.21
C ALA A 76 11.81 -6.68 7.99
N LEU A 77 11.46 -6.75 9.27
CA LEU A 77 11.59 -7.98 10.08
C LEU A 77 10.70 -9.10 9.52
N THR A 78 9.45 -8.80 9.16
CA THR A 78 8.55 -9.75 8.49
C THR A 78 9.11 -10.14 7.12
N GLY A 79 9.62 -9.19 6.36
CA GLY A 79 10.24 -9.40 5.04
C GLY A 79 11.44 -10.32 5.09
N LEU A 80 12.25 -10.30 6.15
CA LEU A 80 13.34 -11.25 6.36
C LEU A 80 12.84 -12.69 6.49
N CYS A 81 11.72 -12.91 7.22
CA CYS A 81 11.10 -14.23 7.31
C CYS A 81 10.61 -14.73 5.93
N TYR A 82 9.99 -13.84 5.14
CA TYR A 82 9.59 -14.16 3.77
C TYR A 82 10.78 -14.45 2.87
N ALA A 83 11.86 -13.70 3.00
CA ALA A 83 13.08 -13.90 2.25
C ALA A 83 13.70 -15.28 2.53
N GLU A 84 13.75 -15.69 3.79
CA GLU A 84 14.23 -17.01 4.19
C GLU A 84 13.33 -18.12 3.63
N LEU A 85 12.02 -18.05 3.88
CA LEU A 85 11.05 -19.04 3.40
C LEU A 85 11.09 -19.19 1.87
N SER A 86 11.13 -18.07 1.15
CA SER A 86 11.19 -18.06 -0.32
C SER A 86 12.49 -18.62 -0.87
N SER A 87 13.59 -18.52 -0.13
CA SER A 87 14.88 -19.08 -0.52
C SER A 87 14.88 -20.62 -0.44
N VAL A 88 14.16 -21.18 0.53
CA VAL A 88 14.02 -22.63 0.75
C VAL A 88 12.94 -23.22 -0.17
N LEU A 89 11.83 -22.49 -0.33
CA LEU A 89 10.65 -22.89 -1.11
C LEU A 89 10.31 -21.79 -2.13
N PRO A 90 11.00 -21.72 -3.28
CA PRO A 90 10.71 -20.75 -4.32
C PRO A 90 9.47 -21.12 -5.13
N VAL A 91 8.30 -20.88 -4.55
CA VAL A 91 6.98 -21.21 -5.13
C VAL A 91 6.10 -19.97 -5.24
N SER A 92 5.21 -19.96 -6.24
CA SER A 92 4.32 -18.82 -6.48
C SER A 92 3.20 -18.67 -5.45
N GLY A 93 2.92 -19.69 -4.64
CA GLY A 93 1.88 -19.64 -3.61
C GLY A 93 2.27 -18.92 -2.33
N ALA A 94 3.54 -18.50 -2.19
CA ALA A 94 4.10 -17.74 -1.06
C ALA A 94 3.48 -18.15 0.30
N SER A 95 2.90 -17.18 1.04
CA SER A 95 2.35 -17.36 2.40
C SER A 95 1.42 -18.55 2.54
N TYR A 96 0.50 -18.74 1.57
CA TYR A 96 -0.44 -19.86 1.58
C TYR A 96 0.30 -21.22 1.56
N THR A 97 1.27 -21.35 0.64
CA THR A 97 2.03 -22.60 0.50
C THR A 97 2.95 -22.83 1.69
N TYR A 98 3.55 -21.77 2.25
CA TYR A 98 4.38 -21.88 3.46
C TYR A 98 3.56 -22.35 4.66
N ALA A 99 2.35 -21.81 4.86
CA ALA A 99 1.45 -22.26 5.92
C ALA A 99 1.00 -23.72 5.70
N TYR A 100 0.70 -24.12 4.46
CA TYR A 100 0.29 -25.48 4.16
C TYR A 100 1.38 -26.50 4.44
N THR A 101 2.61 -26.17 4.10
CA THR A 101 3.76 -27.09 4.35
C THR A 101 4.17 -27.14 5.81
N ALA A 102 4.14 -26.01 6.51
CA ALA A 102 4.62 -25.92 7.89
C ALA A 102 3.55 -26.29 8.93
N LEU A 103 2.32 -25.75 8.79
CA LEU A 103 1.27 -25.82 9.79
C LEU A 103 0.13 -26.79 9.40
N GLY A 104 -0.11 -27.01 8.11
CA GLY A 104 -1.13 -27.90 7.58
C GLY A 104 -2.33 -27.18 6.97
N GLU A 105 -3.30 -27.96 6.49
CA GLU A 105 -4.39 -27.51 5.62
C GLU A 105 -5.31 -26.48 6.27
N VAL A 106 -5.70 -26.65 7.53
CA VAL A 106 -6.62 -25.73 8.24
C VAL A 106 -6.02 -24.34 8.36
N PHE A 107 -4.73 -24.25 8.71
CA PHE A 107 -4.06 -22.95 8.80
C PHE A 107 -3.89 -22.29 7.44
N ALA A 108 -3.57 -23.07 6.40
CA ALA A 108 -3.50 -22.55 5.03
C ALA A 108 -4.86 -22.06 4.55
N TRP A 109 -5.94 -22.79 4.84
CA TRP A 109 -7.31 -22.38 4.50
C TRP A 109 -7.70 -21.06 5.20
N ALA A 110 -7.47 -20.95 6.51
CA ALA A 110 -7.74 -19.74 7.26
C ALA A 110 -6.92 -18.55 6.72
N LEU A 111 -5.62 -18.75 6.44
CA LEU A 111 -4.75 -17.74 5.85
C LEU A 111 -5.24 -17.33 4.45
N GLY A 112 -5.71 -18.26 3.63
CA GLY A 112 -6.28 -17.97 2.32
C GLY A 112 -7.45 -16.99 2.40
N TRP A 113 -8.37 -17.19 3.35
CA TRP A 113 -9.48 -16.25 3.60
C TRP A 113 -8.99 -14.89 4.08
N MET A 114 -7.98 -14.87 4.96
CA MET A 114 -7.37 -13.61 5.42
C MET A 114 -6.71 -12.84 4.27
N LEU A 115 -6.00 -13.50 3.37
CA LEU A 115 -5.42 -12.89 2.18
C LEU A 115 -6.48 -12.33 1.23
N MET A 116 -7.59 -13.05 1.02
CA MET A 116 -8.71 -12.54 0.22
C MET A 116 -9.31 -11.26 0.82
N LEU A 117 -9.49 -11.23 2.14
CA LEU A 117 -9.97 -10.05 2.85
C LEU A 117 -8.97 -8.89 2.74
N GLU A 118 -7.69 -9.16 2.96
CA GLU A 118 -6.59 -8.21 2.90
C GLU A 118 -6.52 -7.51 1.53
N PHE A 119 -6.43 -8.27 0.44
CA PHE A 119 -6.39 -7.70 -0.91
C PHE A 119 -7.71 -7.03 -1.32
N GLY A 120 -8.85 -7.55 -0.85
CA GLY A 120 -10.16 -6.93 -1.08
C GLY A 120 -10.28 -5.55 -0.41
N LEU A 121 -9.79 -5.41 0.82
CA LEU A 121 -9.73 -4.12 1.52
C LEU A 121 -8.73 -3.17 0.86
N ALA A 122 -7.57 -3.67 0.43
CA ALA A 122 -6.58 -2.88 -0.29
C ALA A 122 -7.15 -2.31 -1.60
N GLY A 123 -7.79 -3.14 -2.41
CA GLY A 123 -8.46 -2.71 -3.64
C GLY A 123 -9.55 -1.68 -3.39
N SER A 124 -10.32 -1.84 -2.32
CA SER A 124 -11.36 -0.87 -1.92
C SER A 124 -10.75 0.47 -1.52
N ALA A 125 -9.64 0.47 -0.77
CA ALA A 125 -8.93 1.69 -0.37
C ALA A 125 -8.35 2.43 -1.60
N LEU A 126 -7.78 1.68 -2.56
CA LEU A 126 -7.29 2.24 -3.84
C LEU A 126 -8.43 2.89 -4.63
N ALA A 127 -9.59 2.23 -4.74
CA ALA A 127 -10.73 2.76 -5.48
C ALA A 127 -11.31 4.04 -4.85
N VAL A 128 -11.38 4.11 -3.52
CA VAL A 128 -11.80 5.33 -2.80
C VAL A 128 -10.79 6.46 -3.01
N GLY A 129 -9.49 6.16 -2.91
CA GLY A 129 -8.43 7.12 -3.21
C GLY A 129 -8.52 7.62 -4.65
N PHE A 130 -8.65 6.73 -5.63
CA PHE A 130 -8.84 7.08 -7.04
C PHE A 130 -10.03 8.03 -7.23
N SER A 131 -11.16 7.75 -6.57
CA SER A 131 -12.34 8.62 -6.60
C SER A 131 -12.04 10.02 -6.07
N GLY A 132 -11.31 10.15 -4.96
CA GLY A 132 -10.92 11.44 -4.39
C GLY A 132 -10.04 12.26 -5.34
N TYR A 133 -8.98 11.63 -5.86
CA TYR A 133 -8.07 12.30 -6.80
C TYR A 133 -8.77 12.68 -8.11
N LEU A 134 -9.66 11.83 -8.63
CA LEU A 134 -10.44 12.16 -9.82
C LEU A 134 -11.37 13.35 -9.59
N GLN A 135 -12.05 13.41 -8.43
CA GLN A 135 -12.89 14.56 -8.05
C GLN A 135 -12.06 15.83 -7.94
N SER A 136 -10.89 15.77 -7.31
CA SER A 136 -9.97 16.89 -7.18
C SER A 136 -9.52 17.39 -8.57
N LEU A 137 -9.17 16.46 -9.47
CA LEU A 137 -8.78 16.80 -10.84
C LEU A 137 -9.93 17.43 -11.63
N LEU A 138 -11.14 16.89 -11.56
CA LEU A 138 -12.32 17.45 -12.23
C LEU A 138 -12.70 18.81 -11.66
N GLY A 139 -12.51 19.03 -10.36
CA GLY A 139 -12.72 20.31 -9.70
C GLY A 139 -11.84 21.43 -10.27
N ASP A 140 -10.58 21.11 -10.65
CA ASP A 140 -9.67 22.07 -11.31
C ASP A 140 -10.21 22.56 -12.67
N PHE A 141 -11.08 21.77 -13.32
CA PHE A 141 -11.77 22.14 -14.57
C PHE A 141 -13.18 22.70 -14.33
N GLY A 142 -13.55 22.97 -13.08
CA GLY A 142 -14.89 23.48 -12.71
C GLY A 142 -16.00 22.43 -12.74
N ILE A 143 -15.67 21.13 -12.86
CA ILE A 143 -16.63 20.04 -12.87
C ILE A 143 -16.78 19.49 -11.45
N HIS A 144 -17.90 19.81 -10.80
CA HIS A 144 -18.22 19.33 -9.45
C HIS A 144 -19.23 18.19 -9.51
N LEU A 145 -18.82 17.00 -9.07
CA LEU A 145 -19.71 15.84 -9.03
C LEU A 145 -20.63 15.90 -7.79
N PRO A 146 -21.91 15.52 -7.93
CA PRO A 146 -22.81 15.48 -6.79
C PRO A 146 -22.33 14.55 -5.70
N ALA A 147 -22.42 14.97 -4.44
CA ALA A 147 -22.01 14.18 -3.28
C ALA A 147 -22.69 12.80 -3.21
N ALA A 148 -23.91 12.67 -3.75
CA ALA A 148 -24.66 11.42 -3.80
C ALA A 148 -23.94 10.29 -4.55
N VAL A 149 -23.10 10.62 -5.56
CA VAL A 149 -22.38 9.65 -6.40
C VAL A 149 -20.86 9.62 -6.15
N ALA A 150 -20.37 10.50 -5.31
CA ALA A 150 -18.96 10.74 -5.12
C ALA A 150 -18.48 10.51 -3.67
N THR A 151 -19.38 10.24 -2.73
CA THR A 151 -19.02 10.03 -1.33
C THR A 151 -19.36 8.62 -0.85
N PRO A 152 -18.57 8.06 0.10
CA PRO A 152 -18.81 6.72 0.59
C PRO A 152 -20.10 6.64 1.42
N LEU A 153 -20.75 5.45 1.39
CA LEU A 153 -21.94 5.13 2.18
C LEU A 153 -21.65 5.17 3.69
N ILE A 154 -20.46 4.72 4.10
CA ILE A 154 -20.03 4.67 5.50
C ILE A 154 -18.87 5.63 5.67
N ARG A 155 -18.99 6.54 6.63
CA ARG A 155 -17.91 7.45 7.02
C ARG A 155 -17.51 7.18 8.45
N GLY A 156 -16.22 6.93 8.67
CA GLY A 156 -15.64 6.83 10.00
C GLY A 156 -15.04 8.17 10.42
N THR A 157 -15.42 8.66 11.61
CA THR A 157 -14.78 9.81 12.25
C THR A 157 -14.06 9.34 13.51
N VAL A 158 -12.80 9.74 13.65
CA VAL A 158 -12.01 9.42 14.84
C VAL A 158 -12.23 10.53 15.88
N THR A 159 -12.73 10.13 17.05
CA THR A 159 -12.90 11.01 18.22
C THR A 159 -12.04 10.51 19.36
N PRO A 160 -11.78 11.30 20.41
CA PRO A 160 -11.08 10.84 21.61
C PRO A 160 -11.74 9.63 22.30
N GLU A 161 -13.05 9.48 22.12
CA GLU A 161 -13.86 8.40 22.69
C GLU A 161 -13.83 7.11 21.84
N GLY A 162 -13.34 7.20 20.58
CA GLY A 162 -13.26 6.06 19.67
C GLY A 162 -13.61 6.42 18.23
N MET A 163 -13.90 5.40 17.43
CA MET A 163 -14.29 5.55 16.04
C MET A 163 -15.83 5.51 15.93
N HIS A 164 -16.42 6.58 15.43
CA HIS A 164 -17.84 6.68 15.15
C HIS A 164 -18.11 6.48 13.67
N PHE A 165 -19.05 5.60 13.36
CA PHE A 165 -19.49 5.35 11.98
C PHE A 165 -20.83 6.05 11.72
N THR A 166 -20.87 6.82 10.64
CA THR A 166 -22.10 7.44 10.14
C THR A 166 -22.47 6.85 8.80
N PHE A 167 -23.73 6.48 8.63
CA PHE A 167 -24.25 5.96 7.37
C PHE A 167 -24.90 7.10 6.60
N GLY A 168 -24.44 7.30 5.35
CA GLY A 168 -25.01 8.25 4.41
C GLY A 168 -25.98 7.57 3.44
N ALA A 169 -26.71 8.37 2.66
CA ALA A 169 -27.55 7.89 1.55
C ALA A 169 -26.81 7.96 0.19
N SER A 170 -25.49 8.02 0.21
CA SER A 170 -24.64 8.21 -0.97
C SER A 170 -23.89 6.92 -1.31
N LEU A 171 -23.61 6.70 -2.60
CA LEU A 171 -22.82 5.58 -3.09
C LEU A 171 -21.67 6.12 -3.95
N ASN A 172 -20.44 5.74 -3.66
CA ASN A 172 -19.30 6.17 -4.46
C ASN A 172 -19.24 5.39 -5.78
N LEU A 173 -20.00 5.88 -6.77
CA LEU A 173 -20.08 5.24 -8.09
C LEU A 173 -18.77 5.34 -8.87
N ILE A 174 -17.91 6.32 -8.58
CA ILE A 174 -16.59 6.46 -9.20
C ILE A 174 -15.69 5.31 -8.73
N ALA A 175 -15.64 5.06 -7.44
CA ALA A 175 -14.88 3.96 -6.88
C ALA A 175 -15.39 2.60 -7.40
N LEU A 176 -16.71 2.41 -7.45
CA LEU A 176 -17.31 1.20 -8.00
C LEU A 176 -16.99 1.02 -9.48
N GLY A 177 -17.08 2.10 -10.27
CA GLY A 177 -16.76 2.11 -11.70
C GLY A 177 -15.30 1.79 -11.96
N SER A 178 -14.35 2.34 -11.17
CA SER A 178 -12.92 2.04 -11.30
C SER A 178 -12.63 0.56 -11.05
N LEU A 179 -13.22 -0.03 -9.99
CA LEU A 179 -13.10 -1.47 -9.73
C LEU A 179 -13.68 -2.31 -10.87
N ALA A 180 -14.85 -1.92 -11.39
CA ALA A 180 -15.48 -2.64 -12.50
C ALA A 180 -14.60 -2.60 -13.75
N VAL A 181 -13.98 -1.47 -14.07
CA VAL A 181 -13.05 -1.34 -15.20
C VAL A 181 -11.83 -2.24 -15.02
N VAL A 182 -11.20 -2.23 -13.84
CA VAL A 182 -10.06 -3.11 -13.55
C VAL A 182 -10.46 -4.58 -13.66
N CYS A 183 -11.62 -4.99 -13.10
CA CYS A 183 -12.12 -6.35 -13.23
C CYS A 183 -12.33 -6.75 -14.68
N LEU A 184 -12.91 -5.88 -15.51
CA LEU A 184 -13.13 -6.14 -16.94
C LEU A 184 -11.82 -6.31 -17.71
N ILE A 185 -10.81 -5.50 -17.38
CA ILE A 185 -9.46 -5.62 -17.97
C ILE A 185 -8.84 -6.97 -17.60
N LEU A 186 -8.92 -7.37 -16.33
CA LEU A 186 -8.38 -8.64 -15.83
C LEU A 186 -9.07 -9.85 -16.48
N ILE A 187 -10.41 -9.82 -16.59
CA ILE A 187 -11.19 -10.88 -17.25
C ILE A 187 -10.79 -11.05 -18.72
N ARG A 188 -10.47 -9.96 -19.41
CA ARG A 188 -10.00 -10.02 -20.80
C ARG A 188 -8.57 -10.53 -20.96
N GLY A 189 -7.89 -10.85 -19.85
CA GLY A 189 -6.58 -11.48 -19.89
C GLY A 189 -5.48 -10.59 -20.46
N VAL A 190 -5.55 -9.28 -20.21
CA VAL A 190 -4.45 -8.37 -20.57
C VAL A 190 -3.24 -8.77 -19.74
N ALA A 191 -2.37 -9.57 -20.36
CA ALA A 191 -1.15 -10.04 -19.73
C ALA A 191 -0.28 -8.81 -19.40
N HIS A 192 -0.06 -8.59 -18.12
CA HIS A 192 0.84 -7.55 -17.65
C HIS A 192 2.27 -7.95 -18.04
N SER A 193 2.77 -7.36 -19.12
CA SER A 193 4.19 -7.45 -19.43
C SER A 193 4.97 -6.81 -18.28
N ALA A 194 6.07 -7.43 -17.85
CA ALA A 194 7.00 -6.84 -16.89
C ALA A 194 7.44 -5.42 -17.28
N ALA A 195 7.45 -5.12 -18.58
CA ALA A 195 7.73 -3.80 -19.12
C ALA A 195 6.63 -2.77 -18.76
N VAL A 196 5.34 -3.15 -18.83
CA VAL A 196 4.22 -2.26 -18.46
C VAL A 196 4.25 -1.97 -16.97
N ASN A 197 4.46 -2.99 -16.13
CA ASN A 197 4.61 -2.79 -14.71
C ASN A 197 5.79 -1.87 -14.38
N THR A 198 6.94 -2.07 -15.02
CA THR A 198 8.12 -1.21 -14.84
C THR A 198 7.81 0.24 -15.23
N LEU A 199 7.12 0.46 -16.36
CA LEU A 199 6.72 1.81 -16.78
C LEU A 199 5.82 2.49 -15.75
N LEU A 200 4.80 1.79 -15.26
CA LEU A 200 3.89 2.32 -14.23
C LEU A 200 4.63 2.65 -12.95
N VAL A 201 5.56 1.80 -12.51
CA VAL A 201 6.39 2.06 -11.33
C VAL A 201 7.28 3.29 -11.52
N VAL A 202 7.90 3.44 -12.68
CA VAL A 202 8.72 4.63 -13.00
C VAL A 202 7.87 5.89 -12.98
N ILE A 203 6.65 5.85 -13.52
CA ILE A 203 5.71 6.99 -13.46
C ILE A 203 5.37 7.32 -11.99
N LYS A 204 4.96 6.32 -11.20
CA LYS A 204 4.65 6.51 -9.75
C LYS A 204 5.80 7.16 -9.00
N LEU A 205 7.00 6.64 -9.17
CA LEU A 205 8.22 7.17 -8.52
C LEU A 205 8.53 8.58 -8.97
N THR A 206 8.47 8.85 -10.29
CA THR A 206 8.73 10.18 -10.84
C THR A 206 7.77 11.22 -10.26
N VAL A 207 6.49 10.88 -10.13
CA VAL A 207 5.47 11.76 -9.55
C VAL A 207 5.73 12.04 -8.08
N LEU A 208 6.03 11.01 -7.28
CA LEU A 208 6.31 11.19 -5.84
C LEU A 208 7.61 11.94 -5.60
N ILE A 209 8.66 11.64 -6.35
CA ILE A 209 9.93 12.39 -6.28
C ILE A 209 9.72 13.83 -6.76
N GLY A 210 8.96 14.04 -7.81
CA GLY A 210 8.58 15.36 -8.31
C GLY A 210 7.80 16.18 -7.26
N PHE A 211 6.83 15.55 -6.58
CA PHE A 211 6.12 16.15 -5.46
C PHE A 211 7.07 16.58 -4.34
N VAL A 212 7.99 15.69 -3.95
CA VAL A 212 8.99 15.99 -2.90
C VAL A 212 9.91 17.12 -3.34
N ALA A 213 10.45 17.07 -4.57
CA ALA A 213 11.40 18.06 -5.06
C ALA A 213 10.80 19.46 -5.16
N VAL A 214 9.58 19.58 -5.72
CA VAL A 214 8.89 20.87 -5.84
C VAL A 214 8.36 21.32 -4.49
N GLY A 215 7.74 20.43 -3.73
CA GLY A 215 7.14 20.74 -2.44
C GLY A 215 8.16 21.19 -1.40
N PHE A 216 9.36 20.60 -1.39
CA PHE A 216 10.42 20.94 -0.42
C PHE A 216 10.80 22.42 -0.44
N GLY A 217 10.76 23.06 -1.61
CA GLY A 217 11.02 24.50 -1.76
C GLY A 217 9.92 25.42 -1.20
N HIS A 218 8.75 24.87 -0.87
CA HIS A 218 7.57 25.61 -0.39
C HIS A 218 7.15 25.23 1.03
N VAL A 219 7.97 24.41 1.70
CA VAL A 219 7.71 23.96 3.08
C VAL A 219 7.77 25.15 4.04
N ASP A 220 6.73 25.29 4.85
CA ASP A 220 6.73 26.14 6.04
C ASP A 220 7.07 25.29 7.27
N THR A 221 8.25 25.52 7.84
CA THR A 221 8.74 24.80 9.03
C THR A 221 7.86 25.05 10.26
N HIS A 222 7.05 26.09 10.25
CA HIS A 222 6.09 26.36 11.33
C HIS A 222 5.04 25.25 11.46
N ASN A 223 4.66 24.62 10.35
CA ASN A 223 3.73 23.49 10.32
C ASN A 223 4.27 22.24 11.04
N TRP A 224 5.59 22.16 11.27
CA TRP A 224 6.21 21.07 12.05
C TRP A 224 6.34 21.39 13.53
N THR A 225 5.82 22.51 14.00
CA THR A 225 5.97 22.92 15.40
C THR A 225 4.62 22.88 16.13
N PRO A 226 4.44 22.02 17.14
CA PRO A 226 5.38 21.03 17.62
C PRO A 226 5.45 19.77 16.72
N PHE A 227 6.66 19.20 16.52
CA PHE A 227 6.83 18.01 15.66
C PHE A 227 6.06 16.79 16.15
N ILE A 228 6.06 16.57 17.47
CA ILE A 228 5.16 15.61 18.14
C ILE A 228 4.13 16.44 18.91
N PRO A 229 2.90 16.58 18.39
CA PRO A 229 1.86 17.32 19.11
C PRO A 229 1.54 16.69 20.45
N ALA A 230 1.10 17.49 21.42
CA ALA A 230 0.68 17.00 22.73
C ALA A 230 -0.47 15.98 22.59
N ASN A 231 -0.48 14.95 23.42
CA ASN A 231 -1.55 13.97 23.40
C ASN A 231 -2.89 14.62 23.82
N GLU A 232 -3.90 14.48 22.98
CA GLU A 232 -5.26 15.01 23.19
C GLU A 232 -6.22 13.96 23.82
N GLY A 233 -5.67 12.83 24.26
CA GLY A 233 -6.41 11.72 24.83
C GLY A 233 -6.33 10.45 23.99
N GLY A 234 -6.28 9.31 24.63
CA GLY A 234 -6.16 8.01 23.98
C GLY A 234 -4.97 7.91 23.04
N PHE A 235 -5.24 7.61 21.77
CA PHE A 235 -4.23 7.48 20.71
C PHE A 235 -4.14 8.74 19.81
N ARG A 236 -4.71 9.85 20.23
CA ARG A 236 -4.67 11.06 19.45
C ARG A 236 -3.44 11.88 19.82
N TYR A 237 -2.48 11.92 18.91
CA TYR A 237 -1.17 12.58 19.03
C TYR A 237 -0.28 12.05 20.17
N GLY A 238 0.86 12.69 20.38
CA GLY A 238 1.90 12.20 21.27
C GLY A 238 2.50 10.88 20.79
N MET A 239 3.34 10.25 21.61
CA MET A 239 3.94 8.94 21.29
C MET A 239 2.89 7.83 21.13
N PRO A 240 1.80 7.75 21.91
CA PRO A 240 0.73 6.79 21.66
C PRO A 240 0.11 6.95 20.27
N GLY A 241 -0.05 8.18 19.79
CA GLY A 241 -0.54 8.48 18.46
C GLY A 241 0.43 8.04 17.35
N VAL A 242 1.73 8.26 17.54
CA VAL A 242 2.79 7.80 16.60
C VAL A 242 2.76 6.27 16.47
N ILE A 243 2.65 5.54 17.58
CA ILE A 243 2.57 4.07 17.57
C ILE A 243 1.27 3.60 16.91
N ARG A 244 0.16 4.26 17.18
CA ARG A 244 -1.12 3.94 16.54
C ARG A 244 -1.07 4.19 15.03
N ALA A 245 -0.51 5.32 14.60
CA ALA A 245 -0.28 5.62 13.19
C ALA A 245 0.63 4.56 12.53
N ALA A 246 1.71 4.12 13.20
CA ALA A 246 2.58 3.06 12.70
C ALA A 246 1.82 1.74 12.48
N SER A 247 0.90 1.37 13.38
CA SER A 247 0.05 0.18 13.23
C SER A 247 -0.86 0.28 12.01
N ILE A 248 -1.41 1.46 11.72
CA ILE A 248 -2.25 1.71 10.55
C ILE A 248 -1.41 1.73 9.28
N LEU A 249 -0.26 2.40 9.33
CA LEU A 249 0.66 2.53 8.20
C LEU A 249 1.41 1.23 7.87
N PHE A 250 1.36 0.21 8.74
CA PHE A 250 1.80 -1.14 8.37
C PHE A 250 1.07 -1.63 7.11
N PHE A 251 -0.23 -1.30 6.98
CA PHE A 251 -1.01 -1.57 5.78
C PHE A 251 -0.47 -0.87 4.52
N ALA A 252 0.21 0.27 4.67
CA ALA A 252 0.82 1.00 3.56
C ALA A 252 1.98 0.25 2.89
N TYR A 253 2.56 -0.72 3.57
CA TYR A 253 3.62 -1.58 3.06
C TYR A 253 3.11 -2.90 2.47
N LEU A 254 1.80 -3.14 2.52
CA LEU A 254 1.17 -4.32 1.94
C LEU A 254 1.57 -4.45 0.47
N GLY A 255 1.92 -5.66 0.05
CA GLY A 255 2.41 -5.94 -1.30
C GLY A 255 3.89 -6.33 -1.36
N PHE A 256 4.71 -6.15 -0.29
CA PHE A 256 6.09 -6.61 -0.31
C PHE A 256 6.20 -8.15 -0.47
N GLU A 257 5.20 -8.88 0.02
CA GLU A 257 5.09 -10.34 -0.12
C GLU A 257 4.86 -10.78 -1.58
N SER A 258 4.38 -9.88 -2.45
CA SER A 258 4.24 -10.17 -3.89
C SER A 258 5.59 -10.47 -4.56
N VAL A 259 6.70 -10.00 -3.99
CA VAL A 259 8.04 -10.39 -4.44
C VAL A 259 8.27 -11.88 -4.18
N ALA A 260 7.76 -12.42 -3.06
CA ALA A 260 7.85 -13.84 -2.75
C ALA A 260 7.00 -14.71 -3.70
N THR A 261 5.88 -14.21 -4.23
CA THR A 261 5.10 -14.93 -5.24
C THR A 261 5.85 -15.06 -6.57
N ALA A 262 6.75 -14.11 -6.87
CA ALA A 262 7.59 -14.14 -8.07
C ALA A 262 8.86 -15.01 -7.89
N ALA A 263 9.01 -15.72 -6.76
CA ALA A 263 10.21 -16.52 -6.47
C ALA A 263 10.50 -17.61 -7.49
N SER A 264 9.46 -18.21 -8.09
CA SER A 264 9.59 -19.21 -9.15
C SER A 264 10.17 -18.67 -10.45
N GLU A 265 10.07 -17.36 -10.68
CA GLU A 265 10.58 -16.65 -11.86
C GLU A 265 11.95 -15.99 -11.62
N ALA A 266 12.44 -15.97 -10.37
CA ALA A 266 13.74 -15.40 -10.03
C ALA A 266 14.89 -16.22 -10.58
N ARG A 267 15.96 -15.57 -11.09
CA ARG A 267 17.16 -16.23 -11.62
C ARG A 267 17.90 -17.00 -10.53
N THR A 268 18.15 -16.34 -9.41
CA THR A 268 18.80 -16.91 -8.23
C THR A 268 17.95 -16.58 -6.99
N PRO A 269 16.87 -17.36 -6.71
CA PRO A 269 15.90 -17.05 -5.67
C PRO A 269 16.54 -16.76 -4.30
N GLN A 270 17.55 -17.55 -3.92
CA GLN A 270 18.23 -17.43 -2.62
C GLN A 270 18.89 -16.06 -2.39
N ARG A 271 19.29 -15.38 -3.46
CA ARG A 271 19.92 -14.05 -3.41
C ARG A 271 18.97 -12.95 -3.83
N ASP A 272 18.23 -13.18 -4.91
CA ASP A 272 17.49 -12.13 -5.60
C ASP A 272 16.21 -11.77 -4.84
N ILE A 273 15.54 -12.73 -4.17
CA ILE A 273 14.32 -12.47 -3.40
C ILE A 273 14.59 -11.63 -2.14
N PRO A 274 15.60 -11.94 -1.29
CA PRO A 274 15.94 -11.08 -0.17
C PRO A 274 16.25 -9.64 -0.60
N ILE A 275 17.01 -9.47 -1.67
CA ILE A 275 17.34 -8.13 -2.24
C ILE A 275 16.05 -7.46 -2.73
N GLY A 276 15.17 -8.21 -3.41
CA GLY A 276 13.88 -7.72 -3.91
C GLY A 276 12.99 -7.17 -2.80
N ILE A 277 12.76 -7.96 -1.75
CA ILE A 277 11.89 -7.61 -0.63
C ILE A 277 12.47 -6.43 0.16
N LEU A 278 13.71 -6.57 0.66
CA LEU A 278 14.32 -5.54 1.50
C LEU A 278 14.59 -4.26 0.71
N GLY A 279 15.03 -4.38 -0.54
CA GLY A 279 15.24 -3.22 -1.41
C GLY A 279 13.95 -2.44 -1.66
N ALA A 280 12.85 -3.13 -1.94
CA ALA A 280 11.55 -2.50 -2.12
C ALA A 280 11.07 -1.81 -0.84
N LEU A 281 11.20 -2.47 0.32
CA LEU A 281 10.82 -1.89 1.62
C LEU A 281 11.64 -0.65 1.98
N ILE A 282 12.96 -0.69 1.79
CA ILE A 282 13.85 0.45 2.08
C ILE A 282 13.50 1.65 1.19
N VAL A 283 13.42 1.43 -0.12
CA VAL A 283 13.11 2.51 -1.07
C VAL A 283 11.73 3.10 -0.79
N SER A 284 10.71 2.27 -0.57
CA SER A 284 9.37 2.74 -0.26
C SER A 284 9.31 3.51 1.07
N THR A 285 10.03 3.06 2.10
CA THR A 285 10.10 3.76 3.40
C THR A 285 10.71 5.15 3.25
N LEU A 286 11.80 5.27 2.49
CA LEU A 286 12.45 6.57 2.25
C LEU A 286 11.53 7.52 1.50
N ILE A 287 10.83 7.04 0.48
CA ILE A 287 9.87 7.84 -0.29
C ILE A 287 8.68 8.24 0.59
N TYR A 288 8.13 7.32 1.36
CA TYR A 288 7.01 7.61 2.26
C TYR A 288 7.36 8.64 3.32
N ALA A 289 8.54 8.51 3.92
CA ALA A 289 9.05 9.48 4.88
C ALA A 289 9.24 10.87 4.25
N ALA A 290 9.81 10.94 3.05
CA ALA A 290 10.01 12.20 2.34
C ALA A 290 8.68 12.85 1.94
N VAL A 291 7.73 12.08 1.40
CA VAL A 291 6.39 12.57 1.04
C VAL A 291 5.64 13.06 2.28
N ALA A 292 5.66 12.29 3.37
CA ALA A 292 4.99 12.65 4.61
C ALA A 292 5.58 13.95 5.21
N LEU A 293 6.90 14.10 5.19
CA LEU A 293 7.60 15.29 5.68
C LEU A 293 7.19 16.53 4.88
N VAL A 294 7.29 16.45 3.55
CA VAL A 294 6.92 17.57 2.67
C VAL A 294 5.43 17.91 2.79
N MET A 295 4.57 16.91 2.77
CA MET A 295 3.13 17.11 2.84
C MET A 295 2.69 17.81 4.14
N THR A 296 3.23 17.38 5.29
CA THR A 296 2.95 18.02 6.59
C THR A 296 3.64 19.37 6.75
N GLY A 297 4.63 19.69 5.94
CA GLY A 297 5.26 21.00 5.89
C GLY A 297 4.55 22.00 4.97
N LEU A 298 3.82 21.52 3.96
CA LEU A 298 3.10 22.39 3.02
C LEU A 298 1.80 22.96 3.61
N ILE A 299 1.07 22.14 4.39
CA ILE A 299 -0.20 22.53 5.01
C ILE A 299 -0.31 21.96 6.43
N PRO A 300 -1.12 22.59 7.29
CA PRO A 300 -1.37 22.07 8.62
C PRO A 300 -1.88 20.63 8.58
N PHE A 301 -1.26 19.74 9.35
CA PHE A 301 -1.56 18.31 9.32
C PHE A 301 -3.04 17.98 9.58
N ARG A 302 -3.78 18.83 10.30
CA ARG A 302 -5.21 18.64 10.59
C ARG A 302 -6.09 18.73 9.33
N GLU A 303 -5.62 19.38 8.28
CA GLU A 303 -6.33 19.54 7.00
C GLU A 303 -6.11 18.35 6.06
N LEU A 304 -5.20 17.42 6.42
CA LEU A 304 -4.84 16.27 5.61
C LEU A 304 -5.82 15.08 5.72
N ASN A 305 -6.89 15.19 6.51
CA ASN A 305 -7.90 14.12 6.65
C ASN A 305 -8.89 14.12 5.47
N VAL A 306 -8.36 13.94 4.28
CA VAL A 306 -9.10 13.93 3.01
C VAL A 306 -8.72 12.69 2.19
N PRO A 307 -9.53 12.29 1.19
CA PRO A 307 -9.22 11.13 0.34
C PRO A 307 -8.01 11.34 -0.59
N ASP A 308 -7.62 12.59 -0.83
CA ASP A 308 -6.60 13.03 -1.78
C ASP A 308 -5.56 14.00 -1.16
N PRO A 309 -4.91 13.64 -0.03
CA PRO A 309 -4.08 14.57 0.75
C PRO A 309 -2.90 15.17 -0.02
N ILE A 310 -2.26 14.42 -0.94
CA ILE A 310 -1.19 14.95 -1.79
C ILE A 310 -1.74 16.00 -2.78
N ALA A 311 -2.95 15.81 -3.29
CA ALA A 311 -3.57 16.78 -4.19
C ALA A 311 -3.88 18.10 -3.48
N VAL A 312 -4.37 18.03 -2.24
CA VAL A 312 -4.60 19.21 -1.40
C VAL A 312 -3.27 19.91 -1.08
N ALA A 313 -2.25 19.15 -0.65
CA ALA A 313 -0.95 19.72 -0.34
C ALA A 313 -0.27 20.39 -1.55
N VAL A 314 -0.34 19.77 -2.74
CA VAL A 314 0.24 20.37 -3.95
C VAL A 314 -0.53 21.58 -4.44
N SER A 315 -1.85 21.60 -4.26
CA SER A 315 -2.69 22.77 -4.63
C SER A 315 -2.33 23.98 -3.78
N ALA A 316 -1.89 23.81 -2.54
CA ALA A 316 -1.43 24.88 -1.67
C ALA A 316 -0.14 25.56 -2.16
N ILE A 317 0.67 24.89 -3.00
CA ILE A 317 1.86 25.49 -3.63
C ILE A 317 1.48 26.63 -4.60
N GLY A 318 0.26 26.62 -5.13
CA GLY A 318 -0.24 27.65 -6.03
C GLY A 318 0.30 27.60 -7.46
N ILE A 319 0.88 26.45 -7.89
CA ILE A 319 1.36 26.22 -9.26
C ILE A 319 0.42 25.22 -9.96
N PRO A 320 -0.56 25.70 -10.78
CA PRO A 320 -1.61 24.83 -11.34
C PRO A 320 -1.07 23.68 -12.20
N VAL A 321 -0.01 23.93 -12.98
CA VAL A 321 0.59 22.90 -13.85
C VAL A 321 1.19 21.76 -13.04
N VAL A 322 1.86 22.07 -11.94
CA VAL A 322 2.45 21.06 -11.04
C VAL A 322 1.34 20.26 -10.37
N ALA A 323 0.30 20.93 -9.88
CA ALA A 323 -0.86 20.27 -9.27
C ALA A 323 -1.52 19.29 -10.26
N LEU A 324 -1.72 19.70 -11.52
CA LEU A 324 -2.30 18.89 -12.56
C LEU A 324 -1.46 17.63 -12.84
N ILE A 325 -0.15 17.78 -13.03
CA ILE A 325 0.75 16.66 -13.31
C ILE A 325 0.77 15.66 -12.15
N ILE A 326 0.82 16.14 -10.91
CA ILE A 326 0.86 15.28 -9.72
C ILE A 326 -0.48 14.57 -9.53
N LYS A 327 -1.62 15.25 -9.74
CA LYS A 327 -2.95 14.61 -9.67
C LYS A 327 -3.13 13.51 -10.72
N ILE A 328 -2.73 13.77 -11.97
CA ILE A 328 -2.76 12.74 -13.04
C ILE A 328 -1.85 11.58 -12.70
N GLY A 329 -0.64 11.87 -12.22
CA GLY A 329 0.30 10.84 -11.80
C GLY A 329 -0.18 10.01 -10.62
N ALA A 330 -0.85 10.62 -9.65
CA ALA A 330 -1.48 9.93 -8.54
C ALA A 330 -2.61 9.00 -9.01
N LEU A 331 -3.44 9.43 -9.96
CA LEU A 331 -4.47 8.59 -10.57
C LEU A 331 -3.87 7.36 -11.26
N THR A 332 -2.75 7.50 -11.99
CA THR A 332 -2.04 6.33 -12.57
C THR A 332 -1.38 5.47 -11.51
N GLY A 333 -1.09 6.02 -10.34
CA GLY A 333 -0.51 5.32 -9.20
C GLY A 333 -1.52 4.51 -8.38
N LEU A 334 -2.80 4.89 -8.44
CA LEU A 334 -3.90 4.25 -7.74
C LEU A 334 -4.69 3.26 -8.61
N GLY A 335 -4.60 3.36 -9.93
CA GLY A 335 -5.17 2.44 -10.92
C GLY A 335 -4.18 1.37 -11.31
#